data_e3f562bc4ca472759ea7f4dd228bd099
#
_entry.id   e3f562bc4ca472759ea7f4dd228bd099
#
_cell.length_a   1.000
_cell.length_b   1.000
_cell.length_c   1.000
_cell.angle_alpha   90.00
_cell.angle_beta   90.00
_cell.angle_gamma   90.00
#
_symmetry.space_group_name_H-M   'P 1'
#
loop_
_entity.id
_entity.type
_entity.pdbx_description
1 polymer ?
#
loop_
_entity_poly.entity_id
_entity_poly.type
_entity_poly.pdbx_seq_one_letter_code
_entity_poly.pdbx_strand_id
1 'polypeptide(L)'
;TNIYEGTTQLQVVAAIRHVTTGTYFARLEEYQQVAVSPEWQETKELLATWIERAKACTELITAAKDQTLLDYHARRLVEMCGHCIFAHLLLIAAQERPDLYEHSTHVYIQYASGEMDKCEGQIRRFDPKQLQHYAVQTSTPAAEA
;
A
#
# COMPACT_ATOMS: atom_id res chain seq x y z
N THR A 1 12.20 9.42 -19.05
CA THR A 1 11.77 9.56 -17.64
C THR A 1 10.30 9.98 -17.54
N ASN A 2 9.85 10.94 -18.31
CA ASN A 2 8.45 11.38 -18.31
C ASN A 2 7.49 10.25 -18.72
N ILE A 3 7.91 9.36 -19.62
CA ILE A 3 7.11 8.22 -20.05
C ILE A 3 6.90 7.25 -18.88
N TYR A 4 7.96 6.99 -18.10
CA TYR A 4 7.88 6.11 -16.94
C TYR A 4 7.00 6.71 -15.85
N GLU A 5 7.11 7.99 -15.59
CA GLU A 5 6.29 8.69 -14.60
C GLU A 5 4.81 8.66 -15.01
N GLY A 6 4.50 8.91 -16.27
CA GLY A 6 3.14 8.84 -16.79
C GLY A 6 2.54 7.45 -16.68
N THR A 7 3.31 6.41 -17.01
CA THR A 7 2.88 5.03 -16.88
C THR A 7 2.63 4.66 -15.42
N THR A 8 3.52 5.05 -14.51
CA THR A 8 3.37 4.82 -13.07
C THR A 8 2.11 5.48 -12.55
N GLN A 9 1.85 6.72 -12.95
CA GLN A 9 0.65 7.47 -12.55
C GLN A 9 -0.62 6.74 -13.00
N LEU A 10 -0.68 6.27 -14.24
CA LEU A 10 -1.82 5.52 -14.75
C LEU A 10 -2.03 4.21 -14.00
N GLN A 11 -0.94 3.52 -13.65
CA GLN A 11 -1.02 2.30 -12.87
C GLN A 11 -1.56 2.56 -11.46
N VAL A 12 -1.16 3.65 -10.84
CA VAL A 12 -1.67 4.04 -9.52
C VAL A 12 -3.17 4.34 -9.59
N VAL A 13 -3.60 5.10 -10.59
CA VAL A 13 -5.02 5.44 -10.80
C VAL A 13 -5.86 4.18 -10.98
N ALA A 14 -5.36 3.20 -11.73
CA ALA A 14 -6.06 1.92 -11.92
C ALA A 14 -6.05 1.10 -10.63
N ALA A 15 -4.92 1.02 -9.94
CA ALA A 15 -4.75 0.17 -8.76
C ALA A 15 -5.50 0.68 -7.54
N ILE A 16 -5.65 2.00 -7.37
CA ILE A 16 -6.32 2.54 -6.18
C ILE A 16 -7.76 2.06 -6.05
N ARG A 17 -8.42 1.77 -7.15
CA ARG A 17 -9.78 1.20 -7.13
C ARG A 17 -9.80 -0.14 -6.43
N HIS A 18 -8.79 -0.97 -6.64
CA HIS A 18 -8.70 -2.29 -6.01
C HIS A 18 -8.37 -2.19 -4.52
N VAL A 19 -7.72 -1.12 -4.10
CA VAL A 19 -7.50 -0.82 -2.68
C VAL A 19 -8.81 -0.41 -2.02
N THR A 20 -9.49 0.59 -2.58
CA THR A 20 -10.68 1.19 -1.97
C THR A 20 -11.91 0.27 -2.02
N THR A 21 -12.00 -0.60 -3.00
CA THR A 21 -13.08 -1.59 -3.10
C THR A 21 -12.83 -2.85 -2.27
N GLY A 22 -11.63 -2.99 -1.70
CA GLY A 22 -11.28 -4.15 -0.89
C GLY A 22 -10.82 -5.37 -1.67
N THR A 23 -10.64 -5.27 -2.98
CA THR A 23 -10.21 -6.40 -3.83
C THR A 23 -8.86 -6.95 -3.40
N TYR A 24 -7.87 -6.07 -3.16
CA TYR A 24 -6.55 -6.50 -2.71
C TYR A 24 -6.59 -7.11 -1.30
N PHE A 25 -7.41 -6.55 -0.41
CA PHE A 25 -7.54 -7.07 0.95
C PHE A 25 -8.19 -8.44 0.98
N ALA A 26 -9.19 -8.69 0.12
CA ALA A 26 -9.78 -10.02 -0.01
C ALA A 26 -8.74 -11.04 -0.48
N ARG A 27 -7.89 -10.67 -1.43
CA ARG A 27 -6.81 -11.53 -1.90
C ARG A 27 -5.77 -11.80 -0.80
N LEU A 28 -5.43 -10.79 -0.03
CA LEU A 28 -4.49 -10.93 1.09
C LEU A 28 -5.03 -11.85 2.18
N GLU A 29 -6.33 -11.82 2.44
CA GLU A 29 -6.95 -12.75 3.38
C GLU A 29 -6.83 -14.19 2.89
N GLU A 30 -7.00 -14.44 1.58
CA GLU A 30 -6.77 -15.75 1.00
C GLU A 30 -5.33 -16.22 1.21
N TYR A 31 -4.34 -15.34 1.01
CA TYR A 31 -2.93 -15.68 1.25
C TYR A 31 -2.66 -16.00 2.72
N GLN A 32 -3.33 -15.32 3.64
CA GLN A 32 -3.20 -15.59 5.07
C GLN A 32 -3.72 -16.97 5.47
N GLN A 33 -4.59 -17.58 4.67
CA GLN A 33 -5.08 -18.94 4.93
C GLN A 33 -4.07 -20.02 4.55
N VAL A 34 -3.03 -19.69 3.80
CA VAL A 34 -2.01 -20.67 3.40
C VAL A 34 -1.18 -21.06 4.62
N ALA A 35 -1.05 -22.37 4.87
CA ALA A 35 -0.27 -22.90 5.99
C ALA A 35 1.21 -22.62 5.76
N VAL A 36 1.93 -22.32 6.85
CA VAL A 36 3.38 -22.13 6.83
C VAL A 36 4.03 -23.06 7.85
N SER A 37 5.30 -23.39 7.61
CA SER A 37 6.07 -24.17 8.59
C SER A 37 6.33 -23.33 9.85
N PRO A 38 6.60 -24.00 10.99
CA PRO A 38 6.72 -23.30 12.29
C PRO A 38 7.72 -22.15 12.32
N GLU A 39 8.84 -22.26 11.59
CA GLU A 39 9.83 -21.20 11.52
C GLU A 39 9.33 -19.92 10.85
N TRP A 40 8.23 -19.99 10.11
CA TRP A 40 7.65 -18.84 9.41
C TRP A 40 6.40 -18.28 10.09
N GLN A 41 6.00 -18.84 11.24
CA GLN A 41 4.76 -18.44 11.90
C GLN A 41 4.80 -16.96 12.36
N GLU A 42 5.92 -16.55 12.95
CA GLU A 42 6.08 -15.14 13.36
C GLU A 42 6.03 -14.19 12.16
N THR A 43 6.61 -14.60 11.04
CA THR A 43 6.56 -13.82 9.80
C THR A 43 5.14 -13.69 9.31
N LYS A 44 4.38 -14.78 9.30
CA LYS A 44 2.96 -14.75 8.90
C LYS A 44 2.15 -13.79 9.78
N GLU A 45 2.37 -13.81 11.08
CA GLU A 45 1.72 -12.91 12.03
C GLU A 45 2.11 -11.46 11.78
N LEU A 46 3.39 -11.18 11.49
CA LEU A 46 3.86 -9.86 11.12
C LEU A 46 3.13 -9.35 9.88
N LEU A 47 3.01 -10.19 8.85
CA LEU A 47 2.33 -9.81 7.61
C LEU A 47 0.84 -9.57 7.83
N ALA A 48 0.21 -10.28 8.77
CA ALA A 48 -1.18 -9.99 9.17
C ALA A 48 -1.30 -8.58 9.75
N THR A 49 -0.33 -8.14 10.54
CA THR A 49 -0.32 -6.76 11.05
C THR A 49 -0.18 -5.73 9.95
N TRP A 50 0.59 -6.04 8.90
CA TRP A 50 0.73 -5.15 7.75
C TRP A 50 -0.59 -4.96 7.02
N ILE A 51 -1.37 -6.03 6.86
CA ILE A 51 -2.70 -5.97 6.25
C ILE A 51 -3.60 -5.02 7.06
N GLU A 52 -3.61 -5.17 8.37
CA GLU A 52 -4.42 -4.32 9.24
C GLU A 52 -3.99 -2.85 9.19
N ARG A 53 -2.68 -2.59 9.12
CA ARG A 53 -2.15 -1.23 8.97
C ARG A 53 -2.57 -0.61 7.64
N ALA A 54 -2.50 -1.35 6.55
CA ALA A 54 -2.93 -0.89 5.23
C ALA A 54 -4.44 -0.62 5.19
N LYS A 55 -5.25 -1.50 5.81
CA LYS A 55 -6.70 -1.29 5.93
C LYS A 55 -7.01 -0.03 6.73
N ALA A 56 -6.34 0.16 7.86
CA ALA A 56 -6.56 1.33 8.71
C ALA A 56 -6.21 2.63 7.98
N CYS A 57 -5.11 2.66 7.24
CA CYS A 57 -4.74 3.83 6.44
C CYS A 57 -5.76 4.09 5.33
N THR A 58 -6.24 3.04 4.67
CA THR A 58 -7.26 3.16 3.62
C THR A 58 -8.56 3.73 4.20
N GLU A 59 -9.01 3.23 5.35
CA GLU A 59 -10.20 3.71 6.01
C GLU A 59 -10.07 5.17 6.45
N LEU A 60 -8.90 5.55 6.98
CA LEU A 60 -8.62 6.91 7.39
C LEU A 60 -8.79 7.89 6.23
N ILE A 61 -8.26 7.53 5.06
CA ILE A 61 -8.32 8.39 3.88
C ILE A 61 -9.72 8.39 3.25
N THR A 62 -10.37 7.23 3.14
CA THR A 62 -11.69 7.13 2.53
C THR A 62 -12.79 7.76 3.40
N ALA A 63 -12.65 7.71 4.72
CA ALA A 63 -13.61 8.30 5.64
C ALA A 63 -13.72 9.83 5.50
N ALA A 64 -12.66 10.48 5.04
CA ALA A 64 -12.67 11.94 4.80
C ALA A 64 -13.56 12.34 3.63
N LYS A 65 -13.92 11.42 2.74
CA LYS A 65 -14.76 11.65 1.55
C LYS A 65 -14.24 12.81 0.70
N ASP A 66 -12.92 12.93 0.60
CA ASP A 66 -12.23 13.98 -0.14
C ASP A 66 -11.39 13.34 -1.24
N GLN A 67 -11.82 13.51 -2.49
CA GLN A 67 -11.14 12.91 -3.64
C GLN A 67 -9.71 13.43 -3.79
N THR A 68 -9.48 14.70 -3.49
CA THR A 68 -8.14 15.30 -3.57
C THR A 68 -7.18 14.64 -2.56
N LEU A 69 -7.67 14.38 -1.35
CA LEU A 69 -6.88 13.68 -0.33
C LEU A 69 -6.59 12.24 -0.74
N LEU A 70 -7.58 11.54 -1.29
CA LEU A 70 -7.39 10.19 -1.80
C LEU A 70 -6.35 10.16 -2.92
N ASP A 71 -6.45 11.07 -3.88
CA ASP A 71 -5.51 11.16 -4.99
C ASP A 71 -4.09 11.44 -4.50
N TYR A 72 -3.96 12.32 -3.51
CA TYR A 72 -2.66 12.65 -2.93
C TYR A 72 -1.97 11.45 -2.27
N HIS A 73 -2.74 10.61 -1.58
CA HIS A 73 -2.21 9.46 -0.87
C HIS A 73 -2.33 8.15 -1.64
N ALA A 74 -2.92 8.16 -2.85
CA ALA A 74 -3.20 6.95 -3.61
C ALA A 74 -1.96 6.09 -3.82
N ARG A 75 -0.84 6.69 -4.19
CA ARG A 75 0.41 5.95 -4.42
C ARG A 75 0.88 5.23 -3.16
N ARG A 76 0.80 5.89 -2.00
CA ARG A 76 1.22 5.29 -0.72
C ARG A 76 0.34 4.10 -0.34
N LEU A 77 -0.97 4.24 -0.53
CA LEU A 77 -1.91 3.14 -0.26
C LEU A 77 -1.66 1.95 -1.18
N VAL A 78 -1.44 2.20 -2.47
CA VAL A 78 -1.11 1.16 -3.45
C VAL A 78 0.22 0.49 -3.10
N GLU A 79 1.22 1.25 -2.70
CA GLU A 79 2.52 0.70 -2.29
C GLU A 79 2.39 -0.18 -1.04
N MET A 80 1.62 0.24 -0.05
CA MET A 80 1.39 -0.58 1.15
C MET A 80 0.75 -1.93 0.78
N CYS A 81 -0.28 -1.92 -0.05
CA CYS A 81 -0.90 -3.16 -0.53
C CYS A 81 0.08 -4.00 -1.36
N GLY A 82 0.88 -3.36 -2.20
CA GLY A 82 1.89 -4.04 -3.01
C GLY A 82 2.93 -4.75 -2.16
N HIS A 83 3.41 -4.11 -1.09
CA HIS A 83 4.36 -4.74 -0.17
C HIS A 83 3.72 -5.93 0.55
N CYS A 84 2.47 -5.80 0.98
CA CYS A 84 1.75 -6.90 1.59
C CYS A 84 1.63 -8.09 0.63
N ILE A 85 1.21 -7.85 -0.61
CA ILE A 85 1.02 -8.90 -1.62
C ILE A 85 2.34 -9.58 -1.93
N PHE A 86 3.38 -8.80 -2.22
CA PHE A 86 4.67 -9.36 -2.62
C PHE A 86 5.31 -10.17 -1.48
N ALA A 87 5.22 -9.67 -0.25
CA ALA A 87 5.73 -10.40 0.91
C ALA A 87 5.02 -11.74 1.11
N HIS A 88 3.69 -11.78 0.95
CA HIS A 88 2.93 -13.02 1.05
C HIS A 88 3.29 -14.00 -0.06
N LEU A 89 3.45 -13.52 -1.30
CA LEU A 89 3.84 -14.38 -2.42
C LEU A 89 5.22 -14.99 -2.20
N LEU A 90 6.17 -14.21 -1.69
CA LEU A 90 7.49 -14.73 -1.35
C LEU A 90 7.42 -15.76 -0.20
N LEU A 91 6.62 -15.48 0.82
CA LEU A 91 6.44 -16.43 1.93
C LEU A 91 5.88 -17.74 1.44
N ILE A 92 4.87 -17.72 0.57
CA ILE A 92 4.26 -18.90 -0.02
C ILE A 92 5.30 -19.64 -0.88
N ALA A 93 6.06 -18.93 -1.69
CA ALA A 93 7.12 -19.52 -2.52
C ALA A 93 8.20 -20.19 -1.67
N ALA A 94 8.54 -19.59 -0.52
CA ALA A 94 9.52 -20.15 0.41
C ALA A 94 9.04 -21.47 1.06
N GLN A 95 7.72 -21.67 1.18
CA GLN A 95 7.19 -22.96 1.66
C GLN A 95 7.45 -24.08 0.66
N GLU A 96 7.33 -23.80 -0.64
CA GLU A 96 7.51 -24.78 -1.70
C GLU A 96 8.98 -24.98 -2.05
N ARG A 97 9.74 -23.91 -2.13
CA ARG A 97 11.15 -23.93 -2.55
C ARG A 97 12.00 -23.05 -1.61
N PRO A 98 12.24 -23.52 -0.37
CA PRO A 98 13.07 -22.76 0.57
C PRO A 98 14.50 -22.54 0.05
N ASP A 99 15.04 -23.49 -0.71
CA ASP A 99 16.36 -23.39 -1.33
C ASP A 99 16.50 -22.17 -2.24
N LEU A 100 15.38 -21.73 -2.87
CA LEU A 100 15.39 -20.60 -3.79
C LEU A 100 14.93 -19.29 -3.14
N TYR A 101 13.96 -19.34 -2.22
CA TYR A 101 13.22 -18.14 -1.81
C TYR A 101 13.38 -17.75 -0.35
N GLU A 102 13.97 -18.61 0.50
CA GLU A 102 14.11 -18.29 1.93
C GLU A 102 14.87 -16.99 2.17
N HIS A 103 16.05 -16.87 1.59
CA HIS A 103 16.87 -15.67 1.74
C HIS A 103 16.19 -14.42 1.18
N SER A 104 15.67 -14.52 -0.03
CA SER A 104 14.98 -13.41 -0.68
C SER A 104 13.77 -12.93 0.13
N THR A 105 13.05 -13.87 0.74
CA THR A 105 11.90 -13.55 1.59
C THR A 105 12.33 -12.72 2.80
N HIS A 106 13.37 -13.15 3.51
CA HIS A 106 13.89 -12.42 4.67
C HIS A 106 14.36 -11.01 4.28
N VAL A 107 15.12 -10.89 3.20
CA VAL A 107 15.66 -9.62 2.73
C VAL A 107 14.52 -8.67 2.34
N TYR A 108 13.54 -9.18 1.60
CA TYR A 108 12.41 -8.35 1.17
C TYR A 108 11.57 -7.86 2.35
N ILE A 109 11.27 -8.74 3.31
CA ILE A 109 10.46 -8.38 4.48
C ILE A 109 11.17 -7.30 5.31
N GLN A 110 12.48 -7.40 5.47
CA GLN A 110 13.25 -6.38 6.18
C GLN A 110 13.17 -5.02 5.46
N TYR A 111 13.34 -5.01 4.14
CA TYR A 111 13.22 -3.81 3.33
C TYR A 111 11.80 -3.24 3.39
N ALA A 112 10.80 -4.08 3.13
CA ALA A 112 9.42 -3.66 3.05
C ALA A 112 8.86 -3.18 4.39
N SER A 113 9.39 -3.70 5.50
CA SER A 113 9.03 -3.22 6.84
C SER A 113 9.30 -1.72 6.99
N GLY A 114 10.46 -1.25 6.55
CA GLY A 114 10.80 0.17 6.53
C GLY A 114 9.89 0.98 5.59
N GLU A 115 9.58 0.42 4.43
CA GLU A 115 8.69 1.08 3.47
C GLU A 115 7.25 1.18 3.99
N MET A 116 6.75 0.17 4.68
CA MET A 116 5.45 0.21 5.34
C MET A 116 5.40 1.31 6.39
N ASP A 117 6.42 1.41 7.23
CA ASP A 117 6.51 2.45 8.26
C ASP A 117 6.52 3.86 7.64
N LYS A 118 7.26 4.03 6.57
CA LYS A 118 7.36 5.29 5.83
C LYS A 118 6.01 5.71 5.26
N CYS A 119 5.34 4.80 4.55
CA CYS A 119 4.04 5.08 3.94
C CYS A 119 2.99 5.42 4.99
N GLU A 120 2.89 4.60 6.04
CA GLU A 120 1.96 4.84 7.13
C GLU A 120 2.23 6.17 7.83
N GLY A 121 3.49 6.47 8.12
CA GLY A 121 3.88 7.72 8.76
C GLY A 121 3.52 8.94 7.93
N GLN A 122 3.73 8.88 6.63
CA GLN A 122 3.38 9.98 5.73
C GLN A 122 1.86 10.21 5.67
N ILE A 123 1.07 9.14 5.67
CA ILE A 123 -0.39 9.24 5.66
C ILE A 123 -0.91 9.81 6.98
N ARG A 124 -0.43 9.31 8.12
CA ARG A 124 -0.96 9.69 9.43
C ARG A 124 -0.52 11.06 9.90
N ARG A 125 0.66 11.52 9.50
CA ARG A 125 1.20 12.82 9.91
C ARG A 125 0.79 13.97 8.99
N PHE A 126 0.19 13.66 7.87
CA PHE A 126 -0.20 14.68 6.90
C PHE A 126 -1.39 15.51 7.41
N ASP A 127 -1.29 16.85 7.26
CA ASP A 127 -2.37 17.77 7.61
C ASP A 127 -3.22 18.04 6.35
N PRO A 128 -4.48 17.57 6.31
CA PRO A 128 -5.36 17.77 5.16
C PRO A 128 -5.59 19.25 4.79
N LYS A 129 -5.40 20.15 5.73
CA LYS A 129 -5.55 21.61 5.48
C LYS A 129 -4.57 22.10 4.43
N GLN A 130 -3.43 21.45 4.26
CA GLN A 130 -2.45 21.80 3.25
C GLN A 130 -3.02 21.66 1.84
N LEU A 131 -3.84 20.63 1.61
CA LEU A 131 -4.45 20.40 0.30
C LEU A 131 -5.57 21.38 0.01
N GLN A 132 -6.35 21.80 1.00
CA GLN A 132 -7.40 22.80 0.85
C GLN A 132 -6.80 24.12 0.36
N HIS A 133 -5.69 24.52 0.96
CA HIS A 133 -4.99 25.73 0.55
C HIS A 133 -4.50 25.64 -0.91
N TYR A 134 -3.92 24.53 -1.27
CA TYR A 134 -3.42 24.26 -2.63
C TYR A 134 -4.58 24.28 -3.65
N ALA A 135 -5.70 23.64 -3.36
CA ALA A 135 -6.84 23.55 -4.24
C ALA A 135 -7.44 24.94 -4.52
N VAL A 136 -7.53 25.80 -3.51
CA VAL A 136 -8.01 27.17 -3.67
C VAL A 136 -7.08 27.98 -4.59
N GLN A 137 -5.77 27.85 -4.41
CA GLN A 137 -4.79 28.57 -5.25
C GLN A 137 -4.83 28.13 -6.71
N THR A 138 -5.09 26.85 -6.98
CA THR A 138 -5.11 26.32 -8.36
C THR A 138 -6.42 26.59 -9.07
N SER A 139 -7.53 26.73 -8.35
CA SER A 139 -8.85 26.96 -8.95
C SER A 139 -9.16 28.44 -9.23
N THR A 140 -8.63 29.38 -8.45
CA THR A 140 -8.91 30.80 -8.56
C THR A 140 -8.57 31.40 -9.94
N PRO A 141 -7.37 31.13 -10.52
CA PRO A 141 -7.05 31.69 -11.85
C PRO A 141 -7.97 31.19 -12.96
N ALA A 142 -8.44 29.99 -12.89
CA ALA A 142 -9.35 29.40 -13.86
C ALA A 142 -10.73 30.03 -13.80
N ALA A 143 -11.20 30.46 -12.64
CA ALA A 143 -12.49 31.12 -12.46
C ALA A 143 -12.53 32.54 -13.04
N GLU A 144 -11.38 33.20 -13.11
CA GLU A 144 -11.25 34.54 -13.66
C GLU A 144 -11.11 34.57 -15.19
N ALA A 145 -10.72 33.45 -15.76
CA ALA A 145 -10.55 33.28 -17.18
C ALA A 145 -11.88 33.03 -17.89
#